data_e59de57f34db66ea5a53c9e897f2364c
#
_entry.id   e59de57f34db66ea5a53c9e897f2364c
#
_cell.length_a   1.000
_cell.length_b   1.000
_cell.length_c   1.000
_cell.angle_alpha   90.00
_cell.angle_beta   90.00
_cell.angle_gamma   90.00
#
_symmetry.space_group_name_H-M   'P 1'
#
loop_
_entity.id
_entity.type
_entity.pdbx_description
1 polymer ?
#
loop_
_entity_poly.entity_id
_entity_poly.type
_entity_poly.pdbx_seq_one_letter_code
_entity_poly.pdbx_strand_id
1 'polypeptide(L)'
;MDGSILAGNIANSKNPADYRIVGEVLNVEPIAIMVRKDDPAFKKIGDDTVAAMAKSGELAKLYDKWFMQPIPPKGQRLNLPASDSTRQAWANPNDKPTEAYLNK
;
A
#
# COMPACT_ATOMS: atom_id res chain seq x y z
N MET A 1 -0.01 -12.72 -6.63
CA MET A 1 0.13 -12.51 -5.16
C MET A 1 0.61 -11.09 -4.92
N ASP A 2 0.09 -10.46 -3.91
CA ASP A 2 0.47 -9.12 -3.50
C ASP A 2 1.96 -8.97 -3.22
N GLY A 3 2.57 -7.90 -3.68
CA GLY A 3 3.99 -7.62 -3.45
C GLY A 3 4.36 -7.55 -1.97
N SER A 4 3.48 -6.99 -1.13
CA SER A 4 3.70 -6.93 0.32
C SER A 4 3.70 -8.32 0.96
N ILE A 5 2.83 -9.23 0.50
CA ILE A 5 2.81 -10.62 0.99
C ILE A 5 4.06 -11.37 0.52
N LEU A 6 4.49 -11.18 -0.73
CA LEU A 6 5.73 -11.76 -1.23
C LEU A 6 6.95 -11.27 -0.43
N ALA A 7 7.04 -9.96 -0.19
CA ALA A 7 8.12 -9.39 0.60
C ALA A 7 8.13 -9.93 2.04
N GLY A 8 6.95 -10.09 2.64
CA GLY A 8 6.81 -10.70 3.97
C GLY A 8 7.28 -12.15 4.00
N ASN A 9 6.91 -12.93 3.00
CA ASN A 9 7.36 -14.32 2.89
C ASN A 9 8.88 -14.43 2.73
N ILE A 10 9.47 -13.56 1.91
CA ILE A 10 10.93 -13.49 1.76
C ILE A 10 11.59 -13.14 3.09
N ALA A 11 11.10 -12.10 3.76
CA ALA A 11 11.68 -11.65 5.04
C ALA A 11 11.59 -12.72 6.13
N ASN A 12 10.58 -13.60 6.08
CA ASN A 12 10.39 -14.70 7.03
C ASN A 12 11.07 -16.00 6.58
N SER A 13 11.68 -16.04 5.40
CA SER A 13 12.40 -17.23 4.93
C SER A 13 13.69 -17.45 5.70
N LYS A 14 14.24 -18.67 5.60
CA LYS A 14 15.49 -19.02 6.28
C LYS A 14 16.66 -18.15 5.81
N ASN A 15 16.73 -17.89 4.49
CA ASN A 15 17.79 -17.07 3.88
C ASN A 15 17.15 -16.03 2.96
N PRO A 16 16.70 -14.87 3.47
CA PRO A 16 16.03 -13.86 2.65
C PRO A 16 16.84 -13.39 1.44
N ALA A 17 18.17 -13.39 1.54
CA ALA A 17 19.06 -12.95 0.45
C ALA A 17 19.01 -13.87 -0.78
N ASP A 18 18.51 -15.10 -0.64
CA ASP A 18 18.41 -16.07 -1.75
C ASP A 18 17.20 -15.82 -2.65
N TYR A 19 16.33 -14.89 -2.27
CA TYR A 19 15.06 -14.65 -2.94
C TYR A 19 14.90 -13.18 -3.35
N ARG A 20 14.24 -12.95 -4.48
CA ARG A 20 13.83 -11.62 -4.90
C ARG A 20 12.52 -11.70 -5.67
N ILE A 21 11.76 -10.62 -5.64
CA ILE A 21 10.56 -10.48 -6.46
C ILE A 21 11.00 -10.13 -7.88
N VAL A 22 10.49 -10.87 -8.87
CA VAL A 22 10.83 -10.69 -10.29
C VAL A 22 9.57 -10.66 -11.15
N GLY A 23 9.71 -10.18 -12.37
CA GLY A 23 8.63 -10.14 -13.35
C GLY A 23 7.90 -8.80 -13.37
N GLU A 24 6.95 -8.71 -14.27
CA GLU A 24 6.12 -7.53 -14.43
C GLU A 24 4.97 -7.53 -13.43
N VAL A 25 4.45 -6.34 -13.11
CA VAL A 25 3.24 -6.20 -12.31
C VAL A 25 2.06 -6.70 -13.15
N LEU A 26 1.39 -7.75 -12.66
CA LEU A 26 0.29 -8.39 -13.37
C LEU A 26 -1.01 -7.59 -13.27
N ASN A 27 -1.26 -6.96 -12.13
CA ASN A 27 -2.40 -6.10 -11.91
C ASN A 27 -2.11 -5.08 -10.79
N VAL A 28 -2.96 -4.08 -10.71
CA VAL A 28 -2.94 -3.10 -9.62
C VAL A 28 -4.32 -3.10 -8.98
N GLU A 29 -4.37 -3.37 -7.69
CA GLU A 29 -5.62 -3.40 -6.93
C GLU A 29 -5.58 -2.31 -5.85
N PRO A 30 -6.59 -1.44 -5.78
CA PRO A 30 -6.67 -0.46 -4.72
C PRO A 30 -7.02 -1.13 -3.40
N ILE A 31 -6.37 -0.69 -2.34
CA ILE A 31 -6.74 -1.03 -0.96
C ILE A 31 -7.62 0.10 -0.45
N ALA A 32 -8.78 -0.23 0.09
CA ALA A 32 -9.75 0.75 0.53
C ALA A 32 -10.36 0.38 1.88
N ILE A 33 -10.91 1.38 2.54
CA ILE A 33 -11.66 1.21 3.78
C ILE A 33 -13.13 1.04 3.43
N MET A 34 -13.72 -0.06 3.88
CA MET A 34 -15.15 -0.31 3.68
C MET A 34 -15.98 0.42 4.72
N VAL A 35 -16.99 1.14 4.27
CA VAL A 35 -17.94 1.85 5.13
C VAL A 35 -19.37 1.48 4.76
N ARG A 36 -20.32 1.78 5.63
CA ARG A 36 -21.73 1.52 5.37
C ARG A 36 -22.21 2.34 4.17
N LYS A 37 -22.97 1.71 3.28
CA LYS A 37 -23.38 2.29 1.99
C LYS A 37 -24.17 3.62 2.14
N ASP A 38 -25.08 3.71 3.08
CA ASP A 38 -26.00 4.84 3.23
C ASP A 38 -25.53 5.83 4.30
N ASP A 39 -24.22 6.03 4.41
CA ASP A 39 -23.64 6.96 5.37
C ASP A 39 -22.61 7.89 4.70
N PRO A 40 -23.09 8.87 3.91
CA PRO A 40 -22.19 9.79 3.21
C PRO A 40 -21.38 10.68 4.16
N ALA A 41 -21.90 10.98 5.35
CA ALA A 41 -21.19 11.78 6.34
C ALA A 41 -19.94 11.05 6.86
N PHE A 42 -20.07 9.76 7.17
CA PHE A 42 -18.94 8.95 7.61
C PHE A 42 -17.92 8.72 6.47
N LYS A 43 -18.42 8.45 5.25
CA LYS A 43 -17.56 8.34 4.06
C LYS A 43 -16.73 9.61 3.87
N LYS A 44 -17.35 10.78 4.02
CA LYS A 44 -16.66 12.06 3.88
C LYS A 44 -15.53 12.21 4.89
N ILE A 45 -15.72 11.80 6.14
CA ILE A 45 -14.69 11.83 7.17
C ILE A 45 -13.51 10.96 6.75
N GLY A 46 -13.75 9.75 6.26
CA GLY A 46 -12.72 8.84 5.77
C GLY A 46 -11.97 9.42 4.58
N ASP A 47 -12.68 9.91 3.58
CA ASP A 47 -12.10 10.49 2.37
C ASP A 47 -11.24 11.72 2.70
N ASP A 48 -11.73 12.62 3.55
CA ASP A 48 -11.01 13.82 3.96
C ASP A 48 -9.76 13.47 4.77
N THR A 49 -9.84 12.47 5.64
CA THR A 49 -8.70 12.00 6.43
C THR A 49 -7.60 11.43 5.55
N VAL A 50 -7.94 10.55 4.61
CA VAL A 50 -6.97 9.96 3.68
C VAL A 50 -6.33 11.05 2.81
N ALA A 51 -7.14 11.97 2.29
CA ALA A 51 -6.64 13.08 1.47
C ALA A 51 -5.68 13.98 2.27
N ALA A 52 -6.01 14.31 3.53
CA ALA A 52 -5.16 15.11 4.40
C ALA A 52 -3.84 14.41 4.72
N MET A 53 -3.87 13.11 5.00
CA MET A 53 -2.67 12.32 5.28
C MET A 53 -1.78 12.18 4.03
N ALA A 54 -2.38 12.04 2.85
CA ALA A 54 -1.64 12.00 1.60
C ALA A 54 -0.95 13.34 1.35
N LYS A 55 -1.67 14.44 1.50
CA LYS A 55 -1.16 15.80 1.25
C LYS A 55 -0.07 16.22 2.23
N SER A 56 -0.19 15.84 3.50
CA SER A 56 0.79 16.17 4.55
C SER A 56 2.06 15.32 4.50
N GLY A 57 2.07 14.23 3.74
CA GLY A 57 3.16 13.26 3.70
C GLY A 57 3.10 12.19 4.78
N GLU A 58 2.05 12.16 5.59
CA GLU A 58 1.90 11.15 6.65
C GLU A 58 1.77 9.73 6.09
N LEU A 59 1.08 9.54 4.95
CA LEU A 59 0.99 8.23 4.31
C LEU A 59 2.37 7.72 3.87
N ALA A 60 3.19 8.59 3.30
CA ALA A 60 4.54 8.22 2.91
C ALA A 60 5.39 7.84 4.13
N LYS A 61 5.25 8.55 5.24
CA LYS A 61 5.94 8.23 6.50
C LYS A 61 5.48 6.91 7.09
N LEU A 62 4.18 6.62 7.06
CA LEU A 62 3.65 5.33 7.51
C LEU A 62 4.14 4.20 6.62
N TYR A 63 4.19 4.41 5.33
CA TYR A 63 4.73 3.42 4.40
C TYR A 63 6.21 3.13 4.72
N ASP A 64 7.02 4.16 4.88
CA ASP A 64 8.42 4.01 5.26
C ASP A 64 8.57 3.21 6.56
N LYS A 65 7.79 3.57 7.57
CA LYS A 65 7.82 2.91 8.88
C LYS A 65 7.55 1.41 8.79
N TRP A 66 6.59 0.99 7.97
CA TRP A 66 6.12 -0.41 7.95
C TRP A 66 6.71 -1.25 6.83
N PHE A 67 7.20 -0.64 5.76
CA PHE A 67 7.72 -1.37 4.59
C PHE A 67 9.21 -1.18 4.35
N MET A 68 9.83 -0.16 4.95
CA MET A 68 11.25 0.14 4.73
C MET A 68 12.09 0.04 6.00
N GLN A 69 11.51 0.20 7.17
CA GLN A 69 12.21 0.17 8.45
C GLN A 69 12.01 -1.16 9.17
N PRO A 70 12.85 -1.48 10.18
CA PRO A 70 12.64 -2.68 10.99
C PRO A 70 11.29 -2.64 11.69
N ILE A 71 10.55 -3.74 11.62
CA ILE A 71 9.21 -3.86 12.20
C ILE A 71 9.17 -4.91 13.32
N PRO A 72 8.34 -4.70 14.36
CA PRO A 72 8.18 -5.69 15.42
C PRO A 72 7.47 -6.95 14.87
N PRO A 73 7.58 -8.11 15.54
CA PRO A 73 8.36 -8.33 16.75
C PRO A 73 9.84 -8.65 16.49
N LYS A 74 10.20 -9.06 15.27
CA LYS A 74 11.55 -9.59 14.95
C LYS A 74 12.53 -8.54 14.45
N GLY A 75 12.09 -7.30 14.21
CA GLY A 75 12.95 -6.25 13.66
C GLY A 75 13.32 -6.46 12.19
N GLN A 76 12.59 -7.30 11.47
CA GLN A 76 12.84 -7.56 10.06
C GLN A 76 12.40 -6.39 9.19
N ARG A 77 13.07 -6.23 8.05
CA ARG A 77 12.72 -5.23 7.03
C ARG A 77 12.14 -5.91 5.80
N LEU A 78 11.05 -5.38 5.27
CA LEU A 78 10.48 -5.87 4.02
C LEU A 78 11.24 -5.34 2.80
N ASN A 79 11.88 -4.18 2.92
CA ASN A 79 12.62 -3.51 1.83
C ASN A 79 11.78 -3.42 0.54
N LEU A 80 10.54 -2.99 0.68
CA LEU A 80 9.59 -2.87 -0.42
C LEU A 80 9.31 -1.39 -0.73
N PRO A 81 10.08 -0.75 -1.62
CA PRO A 81 9.82 0.64 -1.99
C PRO A 81 8.41 0.84 -2.54
N ALA A 82 7.81 1.97 -2.25
CA ALA A 82 6.51 2.32 -2.80
C ALA A 82 6.59 2.35 -4.33
N SER A 83 5.67 1.64 -4.99
CA SER A 83 5.57 1.64 -6.45
C SER A 83 5.11 2.99 -6.98
N ASP A 84 5.29 3.21 -8.28
CA ASP A 84 4.77 4.41 -8.93
C ASP A 84 3.26 4.49 -8.82
N SER A 85 2.56 3.37 -8.93
CA SER A 85 1.10 3.30 -8.73
C SER A 85 0.68 3.75 -7.33
N THR A 86 1.41 3.33 -6.30
CA THR A 86 1.17 3.76 -4.92
C THR A 86 1.40 5.25 -4.76
N ARG A 87 2.50 5.78 -5.29
CA ARG A 87 2.79 7.22 -5.23
C ARG A 87 1.76 8.06 -5.96
N GLN A 88 1.29 7.59 -7.12
CA GLN A 88 0.22 8.24 -7.88
C GLN A 88 -1.10 8.25 -7.10
N ALA A 89 -1.41 7.16 -6.39
CA ALA A 89 -2.60 7.10 -5.54
C ALA A 89 -2.53 8.13 -4.41
N TRP A 90 -1.38 8.35 -3.81
CA TRP A 90 -1.20 9.40 -2.79
C TRP A 90 -1.28 10.81 -3.37
N ALA A 91 -0.78 11.01 -4.59
CA ALA A 91 -0.85 12.30 -5.28
C ALA A 91 -2.27 12.68 -5.68
N ASN A 92 -3.12 11.68 -5.93
CA ASN A 92 -4.52 11.88 -6.36
C ASN A 92 -5.45 10.86 -5.69
N PRO A 93 -5.71 11.00 -4.38
CA PRO A 93 -6.63 10.11 -3.66
C PRO A 93 -8.03 10.14 -4.29
N ASN A 94 -8.60 8.96 -4.51
CA ASN A 94 -9.92 8.80 -5.12
C ASN A 94 -10.56 7.50 -4.65
N ASP A 95 -11.82 7.29 -5.01
CA ASP A 95 -12.60 6.09 -4.69
C ASP A 95 -12.94 5.26 -5.93
N LYS A 96 -12.13 5.34 -6.98
CA LYS A 96 -12.34 4.59 -8.22
C LYS A 96 -12.25 3.09 -7.98
N PRO A 97 -13.10 2.31 -8.66
CA PRO A 97 -13.06 0.84 -8.55
C PRO A 97 -11.82 0.26 -9.25
N THR A 98 -11.54 -1.01 -8.96
CA THR A 98 -10.39 -1.74 -9.50
C THR A 98 -10.30 -1.67 -11.03
N GLU A 99 -11.44 -1.71 -11.71
CA GLU A 99 -11.51 -1.66 -13.18
C GLU A 99 -10.86 -0.41 -13.76
N ALA A 100 -10.86 0.70 -13.02
CA ALA A 100 -10.22 1.94 -13.46
C ALA A 100 -8.68 1.82 -13.53
N TYR A 101 -8.10 0.80 -12.94
CA TYR A 101 -6.65 0.55 -12.88
C TYR A 101 -6.18 -0.58 -13.81
N LEU A 102 -7.11 -1.36 -14.38
CA LEU A 102 -6.77 -2.54 -15.17
C LEU A 102 -6.31 -2.22 -16.61
N ASN A 103 -6.60 -1.04 -17.12
CA ASN A 103 -6.38 -0.66 -18.52
C ASN A 103 -5.20 0.31 -18.69
N LYS A 104 -4.16 0.11 -17.96
CA LYS A 104 -2.95 0.94 -18.06
C LYS A 104 -1.79 0.20 -18.68
#